data_6e30e811e08fd5af2a73656a7f6288c3
#
_entry.id   6e30e811e08fd5af2a73656a7f6288c3
#
_cell.length_a   1.000
_cell.length_b   1.000
_cell.length_c   1.000
_cell.angle_alpha   90.00
_cell.angle_beta   90.00
_cell.angle_gamma   90.00
#
_symmetry.space_group_name_H-M   'P 1'
#
loop_
_entity.id
_entity.type
_entity.pdbx_description
1 polymer ?
#
loop_
_entity_poly.entity_id
_entity_poly.type
_entity_poly.pdbx_seq_one_letter_code
_entity_poly.pdbx_strand_id
1 'polypeptide(L)'
;MATIKNVKALDAEKLFGLLKTEFADYINGKLGSNLAIEYAHVYDVINASFPEVIEGPALTITVTDDDLTVSVMATESDYNTDLLEEHLLGFLEVEAS
;
A
#
# COMPACT_ATOMS: atom_id res chain seq x y z
N MET A 1 10.79 -1.17 5.80
CA MET A 1 10.69 -1.98 4.57
C MET A 1 10.33 -3.42 4.92
N ALA A 2 9.37 -3.97 4.23
CA ALA A 2 8.90 -5.33 4.46
C ALA A 2 8.62 -6.02 3.13
N THR A 3 8.87 -7.31 3.06
CA THR A 3 8.68 -8.10 1.85
C THR A 3 7.81 -9.31 2.15
N ILE A 4 6.81 -9.53 1.31
CA ILE A 4 5.96 -10.73 1.38
C ILE A 4 6.03 -11.47 0.05
N LYS A 5 5.64 -12.73 0.05
CA LYS A 5 5.64 -13.52 -1.18
C LYS A 5 4.44 -13.20 -2.06
N ASN A 6 4.69 -13.07 -3.35
CA ASN A 6 3.66 -12.85 -4.36
C ASN A 6 3.17 -14.21 -4.89
N VAL A 7 2.41 -14.93 -4.07
CA VAL A 7 1.99 -16.30 -4.36
C VAL A 7 1.12 -16.39 -5.61
N LYS A 8 0.24 -15.42 -5.80
CA LYS A 8 -0.65 -15.37 -6.97
C LYS A 8 0.01 -14.73 -8.19
N ALA A 9 1.26 -14.33 -8.09
CA ALA A 9 2.00 -13.65 -9.14
C ALA A 9 1.23 -12.44 -9.69
N LEU A 10 0.72 -11.60 -8.78
CA LEU A 10 0.03 -10.37 -9.16
C LEU A 10 1.02 -9.44 -9.85
N ASP A 11 0.60 -8.84 -10.96
CA ASP A 11 1.41 -7.79 -11.57
C ASP A 11 1.03 -6.42 -10.98
N ALA A 12 1.83 -5.41 -11.29
CA ALA A 12 1.62 -4.08 -10.73
C ALA A 12 0.28 -3.48 -11.17
N GLU A 13 -0.15 -3.74 -12.39
CA GLU A 13 -1.43 -3.24 -12.90
C GLU A 13 -2.61 -3.86 -12.15
N LYS A 14 -2.59 -5.17 -11.92
CA LYS A 14 -3.62 -5.85 -11.15
C LYS A 14 -3.67 -5.35 -9.72
N LEU A 15 -2.50 -5.25 -9.09
CA LEU A 15 -2.42 -4.78 -7.71
C LEU A 15 -2.90 -3.34 -7.60
N PHE A 16 -2.54 -2.48 -8.54
CA PHE A 16 -3.02 -1.11 -8.59
C PHE A 16 -4.55 -1.05 -8.61
N GLY A 17 -5.17 -1.89 -9.44
CA GLY A 17 -6.64 -1.98 -9.50
C GLY A 17 -7.26 -2.42 -8.18
N LEU A 18 -6.68 -3.43 -7.52
CA LEU A 18 -7.14 -3.91 -6.22
C LEU A 18 -7.02 -2.84 -5.15
N LEU A 19 -5.91 -2.13 -5.13
CA LEU A 19 -5.70 -1.04 -4.17
C LEU A 19 -6.74 0.07 -4.35
N LYS A 20 -7.00 0.45 -5.58
CA LYS A 20 -7.96 1.52 -5.87
C LYS A 20 -9.39 1.15 -5.49
N THR A 21 -9.74 -0.11 -5.60
CA THR A 21 -11.13 -0.55 -5.39
C THR A 21 -11.39 -1.10 -4.00
N GLU A 22 -10.40 -1.68 -3.33
CA GLU A 22 -10.62 -2.41 -2.08
C GLU A 22 -9.82 -1.90 -0.89
N PHE A 23 -8.60 -1.42 -1.10
CA PHE A 23 -7.74 -1.05 0.02
C PHE A 23 -8.27 0.13 0.82
N ALA A 24 -8.87 1.11 0.17
CA ALA A 24 -9.43 2.27 0.87
C ALA A 24 -10.48 1.84 1.90
N ASP A 25 -11.38 0.94 1.51
CA ASP A 25 -12.39 0.42 2.42
C ASP A 25 -11.76 -0.42 3.54
N TYR A 26 -10.76 -1.22 3.19
CA TYR A 26 -10.06 -2.07 4.16
C TYR A 26 -9.38 -1.23 5.24
N ILE A 27 -8.57 -0.25 4.83
CA ILE A 27 -7.79 0.52 5.81
C ILE A 27 -8.68 1.47 6.62
N ASN A 28 -9.68 2.07 6.00
CA ASN A 28 -10.59 2.97 6.71
C ASN A 28 -11.44 2.20 7.71
N GLY A 29 -11.82 0.97 7.39
CA GLY A 29 -12.50 0.09 8.33
C GLY A 29 -11.62 -0.27 9.53
N LYS A 30 -10.32 -0.51 9.30
CA LYS A 30 -9.39 -0.83 10.39
C LYS A 30 -9.07 0.36 11.28
N LEU A 31 -8.95 1.54 10.68
CA LEU A 31 -8.61 2.77 11.42
C LEU A 31 -9.84 3.50 11.99
N GLY A 32 -11.03 3.11 11.56
CA GLY A 32 -12.24 3.83 11.93
C GLY A 32 -12.26 5.26 11.40
N SER A 33 -11.66 5.48 10.24
CA SER A 33 -11.51 6.81 9.64
C SER A 33 -12.02 6.79 8.20
N ASN A 34 -11.87 7.91 7.52
CA ASN A 34 -12.34 8.08 6.15
C ASN A 34 -11.29 8.83 5.33
N LEU A 35 -10.09 8.28 5.30
CA LEU A 35 -8.96 8.89 4.63
C LEU A 35 -9.06 8.73 3.11
N ALA A 36 -8.78 9.81 2.39
CA ALA A 36 -8.61 9.74 0.95
C ALA A 36 -7.22 9.18 0.63
N ILE A 37 -7.13 8.31 -0.37
CA ILE A 37 -5.87 7.69 -0.77
C ILE A 37 -5.66 7.94 -2.26
N GLU A 38 -4.48 8.41 -2.62
CA GLU A 38 -4.10 8.61 -4.02
C GLU A 38 -3.01 7.61 -4.38
N TYR A 39 -3.08 7.07 -5.58
CA TYR A 39 -2.13 6.08 -6.08
C TYR A 39 -1.46 6.57 -7.35
N ALA A 40 -0.17 6.29 -7.49
CA ALA A 40 0.58 6.51 -8.71
C ALA A 40 1.27 5.20 -9.10
N HIS A 41 1.08 4.78 -10.33
CA HIS A 41 1.65 3.53 -10.84
C HIS A 41 2.70 3.84 -11.90
N VAL A 42 3.95 3.45 -11.64
CA VAL A 42 5.07 3.64 -12.57
C VAL A 42 5.81 2.31 -12.67
N TYR A 43 5.74 1.66 -13.83
CA TYR A 43 6.35 0.34 -14.08
C TYR A 43 5.89 -0.67 -13.02
N ASP A 44 6.81 -1.22 -12.24
CA ASP A 44 6.51 -2.22 -11.22
C ASP A 44 6.38 -1.61 -9.82
N VAL A 45 6.24 -0.30 -9.73
CA VAL A 45 6.18 0.44 -8.47
C VAL A 45 4.84 1.16 -8.36
N ILE A 46 4.21 1.04 -7.19
CA ILE A 46 2.99 1.74 -6.87
C ILE A 46 3.24 2.61 -5.64
N ASN A 47 2.96 3.91 -5.76
CA ASN A 47 3.07 4.84 -4.64
C ASN A 47 1.68 5.10 -4.08
N ALA A 48 1.52 4.96 -2.78
CA ALA A 48 0.28 5.29 -2.08
C ALA A 48 0.49 6.56 -1.26
N SER A 49 -0.43 7.51 -1.41
CA SER A 49 -0.36 8.81 -0.73
C SER A 49 -1.62 9.04 0.09
N PHE A 50 -1.47 9.67 1.24
CA PHE A 50 -2.57 10.04 2.13
C PHE A 50 -2.56 11.57 2.30
N PRO A 51 -3.01 12.32 1.29
CA PRO A 51 -2.78 13.77 1.24
C PRO A 51 -3.40 14.56 2.40
N GLU A 52 -4.39 14.00 3.07
CA GLU A 52 -5.03 14.67 4.20
C GLU A 52 -4.17 14.64 5.48
N VAL A 53 -3.28 13.68 5.62
CA VAL A 53 -2.51 13.47 6.84
C VAL A 53 -1.00 13.44 6.63
N ILE A 54 -0.54 13.14 5.43
CA ILE A 54 0.88 13.00 5.09
C ILE A 54 1.16 13.75 3.79
N GLU A 55 2.19 14.58 3.81
CA GLU A 55 2.63 15.30 2.63
C GLU A 55 3.50 14.39 1.77
N GLY A 56 3.19 14.27 0.48
CA GLY A 56 3.93 13.43 -0.45
C GLY A 56 3.60 11.94 -0.33
N PRO A 57 4.32 11.08 -1.06
CA PRO A 57 4.09 9.64 -1.01
C PRO A 57 4.37 9.08 0.38
N ALA A 58 3.45 8.28 0.90
CA ALA A 58 3.58 7.66 2.22
C ALA A 58 4.19 6.27 2.14
N LEU A 59 3.71 5.45 1.21
CA LEU A 59 4.13 4.07 1.05
C LEU A 59 4.45 3.78 -0.41
N THR A 60 5.42 2.91 -0.63
CA THR A 60 5.80 2.46 -1.97
C THR A 60 5.75 0.93 -1.99
N ILE A 61 5.11 0.38 -3.01
CA ILE A 61 5.03 -1.08 -3.22
C ILE A 61 5.81 -1.41 -4.48
N THR A 62 6.81 -2.26 -4.37
CA THR A 62 7.55 -2.76 -5.53
C THR A 62 7.08 -4.18 -5.80
N VAL A 63 6.63 -4.43 -7.03
CA VAL A 63 6.07 -5.71 -7.44
C VAL A 63 7.09 -6.47 -8.28
N THR A 64 7.40 -7.69 -7.88
CA THR A 64 8.21 -8.61 -8.68
C THR A 64 7.42 -9.90 -8.88
N ASP A 65 7.93 -10.80 -9.71
CA ASP A 65 7.25 -12.08 -9.96
C ASP A 65 7.11 -12.91 -8.69
N ASP A 66 8.07 -12.78 -7.78
CA ASP A 66 8.14 -13.61 -6.57
C ASP A 66 7.75 -12.87 -5.31
N ASP A 67 7.89 -11.56 -5.26
CA ASP A 67 7.78 -10.78 -4.02
C ASP A 67 7.02 -9.47 -4.20
N LEU A 68 6.44 -9.01 -3.10
CA LEU A 68 5.88 -7.66 -2.96
C LEU A 68 6.64 -6.99 -1.83
N THR A 69 7.31 -5.89 -2.13
CA THR A 69 8.08 -5.14 -1.14
C THR A 69 7.41 -3.82 -0.83
N VAL A 70 7.17 -3.57 0.45
CA VAL A 70 6.54 -2.32 0.93
C VAL A 70 7.59 -1.50 1.66
N SER A 71 7.73 -0.25 1.27
CA SER A 71 8.64 0.71 1.91
C SER A 71 7.87 1.92 2.39
N VAL A 72 8.24 2.43 3.58
CA VAL A 72 7.68 3.67 4.10
C VAL A 72 8.52 4.83 3.58
N MET A 73 7.87 5.78 2.92
CA MET A 73 8.54 6.94 2.33
C MET A 73 8.41 8.20 3.19
N ALA A 74 7.38 8.30 4.01
CA ALA A 74 7.12 9.47 4.85
C ALA A 74 7.70 9.27 6.25
N THR A 75 9.01 9.46 6.39
CA THR A 75 9.72 9.20 7.65
C THR A 75 9.64 10.33 8.67
N GLU A 76 9.22 11.53 8.26
CA GLU A 76 9.15 12.71 9.12
C GLU A 76 7.71 13.13 9.45
N SER A 77 6.75 12.24 9.20
CA SER A 77 5.35 12.53 9.46
C SER A 77 5.00 12.29 10.93
N ASP A 78 4.11 13.11 11.47
CA ASP A 78 3.51 12.89 12.80
C ASP A 78 2.47 11.77 12.78
N TYR A 79 2.04 11.36 11.59
CA TYR A 79 1.09 10.27 11.45
C TYR A 79 1.79 8.92 11.59
N ASN A 80 1.11 7.93 12.14
CA ASN A 80 1.69 6.60 12.38
C ASN A 80 1.80 5.81 11.08
N THR A 81 2.93 5.98 10.37
CA THR A 81 3.19 5.29 9.10
C THR A 81 3.43 3.80 9.29
N ASP A 82 3.92 3.37 10.46
CA ASP A 82 4.10 1.95 10.75
C ASP A 82 2.76 1.22 10.78
N LEU A 83 1.72 1.87 11.30
CA LEU A 83 0.38 1.31 11.31
C LEU A 83 -0.17 1.18 9.88
N LEU A 84 0.07 2.18 9.04
CA LEU A 84 -0.33 2.13 7.64
C LEU A 84 0.39 0.99 6.89
N GLU A 85 1.67 0.84 7.12
CA GLU A 85 2.46 -0.25 6.53
C GLU A 85 1.92 -1.61 6.97
N GLU A 86 1.64 -1.77 8.26
CA GLU A 86 1.11 -3.01 8.81
C GLU A 86 -0.23 -3.39 8.16
N HIS A 87 -1.13 -2.43 8.02
CA HIS A 87 -2.42 -2.68 7.39
C HIS A 87 -2.27 -3.00 5.90
N LEU A 88 -1.36 -2.33 5.21
CA LEU A 88 -1.10 -2.62 3.81
C LEU A 88 -0.53 -4.02 3.64
N LEU A 89 0.40 -4.43 4.49
CA LEU A 89 0.95 -5.79 4.45
C LEU A 89 -0.13 -6.83 4.69
N GLY A 90 -1.02 -6.61 5.66
CA GLY A 90 -2.13 -7.52 5.91
C GLY A 90 -3.06 -7.66 4.71
N PHE A 91 -3.37 -6.54 4.06
CA PHE A 91 -4.18 -6.55 2.85
C PHE A 91 -3.49 -7.33 1.72
N LEU A 92 -2.21 -7.08 1.49
CA LEU A 92 -1.45 -7.74 0.43
C LEU A 92 -1.31 -9.24 0.68
N GLU A 93 -1.13 -9.65 1.93
CA GLU A 93 -1.04 -11.08 2.27
C GLU A 93 -2.32 -11.82 1.90
N VAL A 94 -3.47 -11.21 2.12
CA VAL A 94 -4.76 -11.80 1.76
C VAL A 94 -4.91 -11.85 0.24
N GLU A 95 -4.59 -10.78 -0.46
CA GLU A 95 -4.81 -10.68 -1.91
C GLU A 95 -3.79 -11.48 -2.71
N ALA A 96 -2.57 -11.63 -2.22
CA ALA A 96 -1.49 -12.31 -2.94
C ALA A 96 -1.34 -13.79 -2.58
N SER A 97 -2.07 -14.26 -1.60
CA SER A 97 -1.95 -15.66 -1.14
C SER A 97 -2.92 -16.63 -1.84
#